data_047052b0480d1f9449dcee214b2aa852
#
_entry.id   047052b0480d1f9449dcee214b2aa852
#
_cell.length_a   1.000
_cell.length_b   1.000
_cell.length_c   1.000
_cell.angle_alpha   90.00
_cell.angle_beta   90.00
_cell.angle_gamma   90.00
#
_symmetry.space_group_name_H-M   'P 1'
#
loop_
_entity.id
_entity.type
_entity.pdbx_description
1 polymer ?
#
loop_
_entity_poly.entity_id
_entity_poly.type
_entity_poly.pdbx_seq_one_letter_code
_entity_poly.pdbx_strand_id
1 'polypeptide(L)'
;MGVALSVMFTVAAVTAARRIRWSLNHFALVSGAMACGISITLLIVFATGAIAFTPRYALAIGGIVIGNAMTVATLAGRRFIESVDDRWDEVEGWLALGATPRQSTTDLARSAIYAALIPSTDQTKTTGLVTLPGAFVGAIFGGVSPVAAGQFQIMVLASIMAAGSITAVIVISVLAPVRVRPATLT
;
A
#
# COMPACT_ATOMS: atom_id res chain seq x y z
N MET A 1 -22.66 -2.98 4.32
CA MET A 1 -21.37 -2.29 4.37
C MET A 1 -20.21 -3.26 4.59
N GLY A 2 -20.15 -4.02 5.67
CA GLY A 2 -19.04 -4.96 5.94
C GLY A 2 -18.80 -5.96 4.80
N VAL A 3 -19.85 -6.57 4.27
CA VAL A 3 -19.75 -7.52 3.13
C VAL A 3 -19.06 -6.88 1.91
N ALA A 4 -19.43 -5.64 1.55
CA ALA A 4 -18.83 -4.96 0.41
C ALA A 4 -17.33 -4.71 0.62
N LEU A 5 -16.92 -4.22 1.79
CA LEU A 5 -15.50 -4.02 2.11
C LEU A 5 -14.73 -5.33 2.17
N SER A 6 -15.33 -6.41 2.68
CA SER A 6 -14.68 -7.74 2.70
C SER A 6 -14.48 -8.28 1.29
N VAL A 7 -15.47 -8.14 0.40
CA VAL A 7 -15.32 -8.54 -1.01
C VAL A 7 -14.23 -7.71 -1.70
N MET A 8 -14.26 -6.38 -1.55
CA MET A 8 -13.24 -5.49 -2.12
C MET A 8 -11.84 -5.84 -1.60
N PHE A 9 -11.70 -6.08 -0.31
CA PHE A 9 -10.44 -6.49 0.31
C PHE A 9 -9.92 -7.82 -0.26
N THR A 10 -10.78 -8.84 -0.33
CA THR A 10 -10.41 -10.17 -0.85
C THR A 10 -9.94 -10.07 -2.30
N VAL A 11 -10.69 -9.37 -3.16
CA VAL A 11 -10.31 -9.17 -4.56
C VAL A 11 -8.99 -8.41 -4.67
N ALA A 12 -8.79 -7.36 -3.87
CA ALA A 12 -7.55 -6.59 -3.84
C ALA A 12 -6.35 -7.43 -3.40
N ALA A 13 -6.49 -8.21 -2.32
CA ALA A 13 -5.44 -9.08 -1.81
C ALA A 13 -5.05 -10.18 -2.80
N VAL A 14 -6.04 -10.84 -3.42
CA VAL A 14 -5.81 -11.84 -4.48
C VAL A 14 -5.10 -11.21 -5.68
N THR A 15 -5.52 -10.03 -6.10
CA THR A 15 -4.93 -9.32 -7.23
C THR A 15 -3.48 -8.94 -6.96
N ALA A 16 -3.18 -8.38 -5.78
CA ALA A 16 -1.82 -8.02 -5.39
C ALA A 16 -0.91 -9.25 -5.30
N ALA A 17 -1.37 -10.33 -4.67
CA ALA A 17 -0.61 -11.57 -4.55
C ALA A 17 -0.29 -12.20 -5.91
N ARG A 18 -1.26 -12.21 -6.84
CA ARG A 18 -1.06 -12.71 -8.21
C ARG A 18 -0.02 -11.88 -8.99
N ARG A 19 0.00 -10.58 -8.78
CA ARG A 19 0.91 -9.67 -9.49
C ARG A 19 2.35 -9.71 -8.95
N ILE A 20 2.54 -10.07 -7.69
CA ILE A 20 3.88 -10.22 -7.09
C ILE A 20 4.43 -11.59 -7.47
N ARG A 21 3.82 -12.64 -6.96
CA ARG A 21 4.12 -14.04 -7.28
C ARG A 21 3.07 -14.92 -6.60
N TRP A 22 2.30 -15.67 -7.35
CA TRP A 22 1.25 -16.49 -6.75
C TRP A 22 1.84 -17.64 -5.92
N SER A 23 1.63 -17.59 -4.61
CA SER A 23 1.75 -18.72 -3.69
C SER A 23 0.86 -18.44 -2.48
N LEU A 24 0.44 -19.48 -1.77
CA LEU A 24 -0.37 -19.33 -0.55
C LEU A 24 0.34 -18.47 0.51
N ASN A 25 1.66 -18.64 0.64
CA ASN A 25 2.46 -17.84 1.57
C ASN A 25 2.50 -16.37 1.18
N HIS A 26 2.66 -16.05 -0.11
CA HIS A 26 2.62 -14.66 -0.58
C HIS A 26 1.22 -14.04 -0.45
N PHE A 27 0.17 -14.83 -0.69
CA PHE A 27 -1.19 -14.37 -0.46
C PHE A 27 -1.43 -14.04 1.01
N ALA A 28 -1.06 -14.93 1.94
CA ALA A 28 -1.19 -14.69 3.37
C ALA A 28 -0.37 -13.47 3.84
N LEU A 29 0.85 -13.30 3.32
CA LEU A 29 1.69 -12.15 3.59
C LEU A 29 1.04 -10.85 3.13
N VAL A 30 0.66 -10.78 1.85
CA VAL A 30 0.11 -9.54 1.25
C VAL A 30 -1.21 -9.19 1.91
N SER A 31 -2.11 -10.16 2.10
CA SER A 31 -3.39 -9.92 2.78
C SER A 31 -3.19 -9.47 4.23
N GLY A 32 -2.27 -10.09 4.97
CA GLY A 32 -1.94 -9.68 6.34
C GLY A 32 -1.35 -8.27 6.41
N ALA A 33 -0.42 -7.93 5.53
CA ALA A 33 0.18 -6.60 5.45
C ALA A 33 -0.87 -5.52 5.11
N MET A 34 -1.72 -5.78 4.12
CA MET A 34 -2.80 -4.87 3.74
C MET A 34 -3.82 -4.73 4.88
N ALA A 35 -4.24 -5.85 5.50
CA ALA A 35 -5.18 -5.82 6.62
C ALA A 35 -4.65 -5.00 7.78
N CYS A 36 -3.38 -5.17 8.14
CA CYS A 36 -2.71 -4.41 9.20
C CYS A 36 -2.69 -2.91 8.89
N GLY A 37 -2.19 -2.51 7.71
CA GLY A 37 -2.10 -1.11 7.31
C GLY A 37 -3.47 -0.42 7.24
N ILE A 38 -4.47 -1.08 6.64
CA ILE A 38 -5.83 -0.58 6.52
C ILE A 38 -6.50 -0.46 7.90
N SER A 39 -6.41 -1.51 8.73
CA SER A 39 -7.06 -1.53 10.04
C SER A 39 -6.50 -0.47 10.99
N ILE A 40 -5.17 -0.33 11.06
CA ILE A 40 -4.53 0.70 11.88
C ILE A 40 -4.96 2.09 11.42
N THR A 41 -4.94 2.34 10.11
CA THR A 41 -5.31 3.65 9.56
C THR A 41 -6.78 3.98 9.83
N LEU A 42 -7.70 3.06 9.55
CA LEU A 42 -9.13 3.28 9.78
C LEU A 42 -9.43 3.43 11.29
N LEU A 43 -8.75 2.66 12.14
CA LEU A 43 -8.89 2.80 13.59
C LEU A 43 -8.50 4.22 14.04
N ILE A 44 -7.35 4.74 13.57
CA ILE A 44 -6.91 6.10 13.91
C ILE A 44 -7.92 7.12 13.42
N VAL A 45 -8.36 7.06 12.16
CA VAL A 45 -9.29 8.02 11.56
C VAL A 45 -10.62 8.09 12.31
N PHE A 46 -11.18 6.95 12.68
CA PHE A 46 -12.47 6.92 13.37
C PHE A 46 -12.34 7.12 14.90
N ALA A 47 -11.27 6.63 15.53
CA ALA A 47 -11.05 6.82 16.96
C ALA A 47 -10.75 8.27 17.34
N THR A 48 -10.07 9.02 16.47
CA THR A 48 -9.81 10.46 16.66
C THR A 48 -11.05 11.33 16.39
N GLY A 49 -12.12 10.77 15.84
CA GLY A 49 -13.29 11.54 15.45
C GLY A 49 -13.07 12.48 14.26
N ALA A 50 -11.96 12.32 13.54
CA ALA A 50 -11.62 13.14 12.37
C ALA A 50 -12.70 13.09 11.28
N ILE A 51 -13.38 11.94 11.18
CA ILE A 51 -14.56 11.74 10.35
C ILE A 51 -15.61 10.99 11.15
N ALA A 52 -16.87 11.41 11.02
CA ALA A 52 -18.00 10.73 11.66
C ALA A 52 -18.08 9.27 11.19
N PHE A 53 -18.20 8.34 12.14
CA PHE A 53 -18.38 6.93 11.83
C PHE A 53 -19.78 6.68 11.28
N THR A 54 -19.93 6.87 9.98
CA THR A 54 -21.16 6.56 9.24
C THR A 54 -20.88 5.51 8.17
N PRO A 55 -21.87 4.68 7.80
CA PRO A 55 -21.69 3.67 6.77
C PRO A 55 -21.20 4.25 5.44
N ARG A 56 -21.60 5.46 5.09
CA ARG A 56 -21.21 6.18 3.87
C ARG A 56 -19.72 6.50 3.88
N TYR A 57 -19.22 7.13 4.94
CA TYR A 57 -17.80 7.49 5.03
C TYR A 57 -16.90 6.27 5.22
N ALA A 58 -17.31 5.30 6.01
CA ALA A 58 -16.54 4.07 6.20
C ALA A 58 -16.38 3.28 4.88
N LEU A 59 -17.43 3.21 4.05
CA LEU A 59 -17.35 2.57 2.74
C LEU A 59 -16.46 3.35 1.78
N ALA A 60 -16.60 4.68 1.75
CA ALA A 60 -15.83 5.53 0.84
C ALA A 60 -14.33 5.49 1.17
N ILE A 61 -13.94 5.76 2.42
CA ILE A 61 -12.52 5.73 2.84
C ILE A 61 -11.97 4.31 2.75
N GLY A 62 -12.71 3.32 3.27
CA GLY A 62 -12.28 1.93 3.25
C GLY A 62 -11.99 1.44 1.83
N GLY A 63 -12.88 1.72 0.88
CA GLY A 63 -12.69 1.35 -0.51
C GLY A 63 -11.46 2.00 -1.15
N ILE A 64 -11.26 3.31 -0.95
CA ILE A 64 -10.11 4.04 -1.48
C ILE A 64 -8.80 3.53 -0.86
N VAL A 65 -8.77 3.33 0.44
CA VAL A 65 -7.58 2.85 1.17
C VAL A 65 -7.23 1.42 0.77
N ILE A 66 -8.22 0.53 0.59
CA ILE A 66 -8.01 -0.84 0.10
C ILE A 66 -7.37 -0.82 -1.29
N GLY A 67 -7.92 -0.03 -2.23
CA GLY A 67 -7.40 0.09 -3.58
C GLY A 67 -5.95 0.61 -3.63
N ASN A 68 -5.65 1.63 -2.82
CA ASN A 68 -4.29 2.16 -2.71
C ASN A 68 -3.31 1.15 -2.07
N ALA A 69 -3.71 0.49 -0.98
CA ALA A 69 -2.88 -0.52 -0.32
C ALA A 69 -2.56 -1.69 -1.27
N MET A 70 -3.51 -2.13 -2.11
CA MET A 70 -3.28 -3.12 -3.18
C MET A 70 -2.19 -2.65 -4.15
N THR A 71 -2.27 -1.41 -4.61
CA THR A 71 -1.31 -0.84 -5.56
C THR A 71 0.08 -0.76 -4.94
N VAL A 72 0.19 -0.23 -3.72
CA VAL A 72 1.45 -0.09 -3.00
C VAL A 72 2.07 -1.46 -2.69
N ALA A 73 1.28 -2.43 -2.22
CA ALA A 73 1.76 -3.79 -1.97
C ALA A 73 2.34 -4.43 -3.24
N THR A 74 1.63 -4.28 -4.37
CA THR A 74 2.06 -4.79 -5.67
C THR A 74 3.36 -4.12 -6.13
N LEU A 75 3.44 -2.79 -6.07
CA LEU A 75 4.63 -2.05 -6.51
C LEU A 75 5.83 -2.37 -5.62
N ALA A 76 5.67 -2.35 -4.30
CA ALA A 76 6.75 -2.66 -3.36
C ALA A 76 7.29 -4.07 -3.61
N GLY A 77 6.42 -5.07 -3.65
CA GLY A 77 6.82 -6.47 -3.84
C GLY A 77 7.52 -6.70 -5.19
N ARG A 78 6.93 -6.22 -6.29
CA ARG A 78 7.52 -6.37 -7.63
C ARG A 78 8.87 -5.67 -7.75
N ARG A 79 8.94 -4.38 -7.35
CA ARG A 79 10.18 -3.60 -7.41
C ARG A 79 11.29 -4.23 -6.58
N PHE A 80 10.95 -4.78 -5.42
CA PHE A 80 11.94 -5.48 -4.60
C PHE A 80 12.48 -6.73 -5.30
N ILE A 81 11.59 -7.60 -5.82
CA ILE A 81 12.00 -8.84 -6.50
C ILE A 81 12.83 -8.52 -7.75
N GLU A 82 12.39 -7.57 -8.58
CA GLU A 82 13.10 -7.10 -9.77
C GLU A 82 14.50 -6.57 -9.40
N SER A 83 14.60 -5.70 -8.39
CA SER A 83 15.87 -5.14 -7.94
C SER A 83 16.84 -6.18 -7.38
N VAL A 84 16.34 -7.20 -6.69
CA VAL A 84 17.18 -8.31 -6.20
C VAL A 84 17.66 -9.18 -7.33
N ASP A 85 16.83 -9.48 -8.33
CA ASP A 85 17.22 -10.26 -9.50
C ASP A 85 18.29 -9.53 -10.35
N ASP A 86 18.07 -8.24 -10.62
CA ASP A 86 18.98 -7.39 -11.40
C ASP A 86 20.35 -7.20 -10.74
N ARG A 87 20.38 -7.17 -9.40
CA ARG A 87 21.60 -6.92 -8.61
C ARG A 87 21.99 -8.14 -7.77
N TRP A 88 21.72 -9.34 -8.28
CA TRP A 88 22.00 -10.57 -7.55
C TRP A 88 23.47 -10.72 -7.16
N ASP A 89 24.39 -10.38 -8.05
CA ASP A 89 25.84 -10.50 -7.80
C ASP A 89 26.28 -9.67 -6.58
N GLU A 90 25.65 -8.50 -6.36
CA GLU A 90 25.90 -7.68 -5.19
C GLU A 90 25.34 -8.33 -3.91
N VAL A 91 24.12 -8.88 -3.98
CA VAL A 91 23.51 -9.60 -2.86
C VAL A 91 24.34 -10.81 -2.47
N GLU A 92 24.78 -11.59 -3.45
CA GLU A 92 25.65 -12.75 -3.25
C GLU A 92 27.00 -12.36 -2.66
N GLY A 93 27.59 -11.26 -3.15
CA GLY A 93 28.84 -10.71 -2.60
C GLY A 93 28.71 -10.37 -1.11
N TRP A 94 27.63 -9.70 -0.71
CA TRP A 94 27.38 -9.41 0.70
C TRP A 94 27.20 -10.68 1.53
N LEU A 95 26.48 -11.69 1.01
CA LEU A 95 26.31 -12.97 1.69
C LEU A 95 27.65 -13.71 1.85
N ALA A 96 28.51 -13.68 0.85
CA ALA A 96 29.85 -14.28 0.88
C ALA A 96 30.75 -13.61 1.92
N LEU A 97 30.58 -12.32 2.16
CA LEU A 97 31.28 -11.56 3.21
C LEU A 97 30.70 -11.79 4.63
N GLY A 98 29.66 -12.63 4.75
CA GLY A 98 29.06 -12.98 6.03
C GLY A 98 27.90 -12.08 6.47
N ALA A 99 27.38 -11.22 5.60
CA ALA A 99 26.18 -10.44 5.89
C ALA A 99 24.96 -11.37 6.02
N THR A 100 24.04 -11.02 6.93
CA THR A 100 22.76 -11.72 7.00
C THR A 100 21.91 -11.47 5.73
N PRO A 101 21.00 -12.39 5.37
CA PRO A 101 20.12 -12.21 4.21
C PRO A 101 19.32 -10.90 4.21
N ARG A 102 19.06 -10.35 5.39
CA ARG A 102 18.37 -9.08 5.56
C ARG A 102 19.31 -7.88 5.33
N GLN A 103 20.55 -8.00 5.74
CA GLN A 103 21.56 -6.96 5.54
C GLN A 103 21.95 -6.84 4.07
N SER A 104 22.10 -7.97 3.36
CA SER A 104 22.47 -8.00 1.94
C SER A 104 21.44 -7.32 1.03
N THR A 105 20.19 -7.17 1.47
CA THR A 105 19.10 -6.57 0.67
C THR A 105 18.57 -5.25 1.22
N THR A 106 19.19 -4.67 2.26
CA THR A 106 18.66 -3.50 2.98
C THR A 106 18.46 -2.29 2.05
N ASP A 107 19.40 -1.98 1.19
CA ASP A 107 19.33 -0.82 0.29
C ASP A 107 18.30 -1.04 -0.83
N LEU A 108 18.21 -2.27 -1.34
CA LEU A 108 17.19 -2.67 -2.31
C LEU A 108 15.78 -2.56 -1.69
N ALA A 109 15.64 -3.00 -0.44
CA ALA A 109 14.39 -2.91 0.30
C ALA A 109 13.92 -1.45 0.50
N ARG A 110 14.84 -0.55 0.88
CA ARG A 110 14.55 0.89 1.03
C ARG A 110 14.14 1.51 -0.30
N SER A 111 14.87 1.23 -1.37
CA SER A 111 14.58 1.73 -2.71
C SER A 111 13.21 1.25 -3.21
N ALA A 112 12.85 0.00 -2.96
CA ALA A 112 11.56 -0.56 -3.36
C ALA A 112 10.39 0.09 -2.59
N ILE A 113 10.53 0.32 -1.27
CA ILE A 113 9.53 1.03 -0.47
C ILE A 113 9.36 2.46 -1.00
N TYR A 114 10.46 3.17 -1.20
CA TYR A 114 10.43 4.54 -1.72
C TYR A 114 9.71 4.61 -3.08
N ALA A 115 10.10 3.76 -4.02
CA ALA A 115 9.50 3.72 -5.36
C ALA A 115 8.00 3.39 -5.33
N ALA A 116 7.57 2.51 -4.41
CA ALA A 116 6.16 2.15 -4.27
C ALA A 116 5.29 3.28 -3.72
N LEU A 117 5.87 4.24 -2.98
CA LEU A 117 5.16 5.36 -2.39
C LEU A 117 5.12 6.62 -3.28
N ILE A 118 5.93 6.67 -4.35
CA ILE A 118 5.97 7.82 -5.28
C ILE A 118 4.56 8.17 -5.79
N PRO A 119 3.74 7.24 -6.33
CA PRO A 119 2.44 7.60 -6.88
C PRO A 119 1.50 8.26 -5.86
N SER A 120 1.48 7.74 -4.62
CA SER A 120 0.65 8.32 -3.55
C SER A 120 1.15 9.69 -3.11
N THR A 121 2.48 9.88 -3.09
CA THR A 121 3.10 11.18 -2.78
C THR A 121 2.80 12.21 -3.86
N ASP A 122 2.91 11.84 -5.13
CA ASP A 122 2.63 12.73 -6.25
C ASP A 122 1.13 13.07 -6.32
N GLN A 123 0.25 12.10 -6.06
CA GLN A 123 -1.18 12.37 -5.93
C GLN A 123 -1.45 13.41 -4.85
N THR A 124 -0.77 13.33 -3.72
CA THR A 124 -0.95 14.31 -2.63
C THR A 124 -0.50 15.71 -3.03
N LYS A 125 0.62 15.84 -3.77
CA LYS A 125 1.15 17.12 -4.24
C LYS A 125 0.29 17.74 -5.35
N THR A 126 -0.28 16.92 -6.22
CA THR A 126 -1.01 17.41 -7.43
C THR A 126 -2.51 17.59 -7.19
N THR A 127 -3.05 17.02 -6.11
CA THR A 127 -4.46 17.17 -5.74
C THR A 127 -4.82 18.61 -5.47
N GLY A 128 -5.86 19.09 -6.14
CA GLY A 128 -6.35 20.47 -6.04
C GLY A 128 -5.62 21.47 -6.93
N LEU A 129 -4.42 21.15 -7.45
CA LEU A 129 -3.66 22.01 -8.36
C LEU A 129 -3.78 21.55 -9.83
N VAL A 130 -3.62 20.25 -10.05
CA VAL A 130 -3.63 19.65 -11.40
C VAL A 130 -4.89 18.79 -11.60
N THR A 131 -5.34 18.13 -10.56
CA THR A 131 -6.49 17.22 -10.61
C THR A 131 -7.49 17.51 -9.50
N LEU A 132 -8.78 17.43 -9.82
CA LEU A 132 -9.84 17.39 -8.81
C LEU A 132 -10.19 15.92 -8.54
N PRO A 133 -9.97 15.43 -7.30
CA PRO A 133 -10.24 14.03 -6.97
C PRO A 133 -11.74 13.72 -7.06
N GLY A 134 -12.07 12.52 -7.56
CA GLY A 134 -13.44 12.08 -7.66
C GLY A 134 -14.19 12.06 -6.32
N ALA A 135 -13.49 11.79 -5.21
CA ALA A 135 -14.07 11.84 -3.88
C ALA A 135 -14.53 13.25 -3.49
N PHE A 136 -13.72 14.28 -3.80
CA PHE A 136 -14.06 15.67 -3.56
C PHE A 136 -15.26 16.10 -4.41
N VAL A 137 -15.19 15.85 -5.72
CA VAL A 137 -16.25 16.21 -6.67
C VAL A 137 -17.55 15.48 -6.35
N GLY A 138 -17.46 14.18 -6.04
CA GLY A 138 -18.62 13.38 -5.66
C GLY A 138 -19.25 13.83 -4.34
N ALA A 139 -18.48 14.32 -3.38
CA ALA A 139 -19.01 14.90 -2.14
C ALA A 139 -19.81 16.18 -2.41
N ILE A 140 -19.29 17.08 -3.26
CA ILE A 140 -19.98 18.32 -3.64
C ILE A 140 -21.29 18.00 -4.36
N PHE A 141 -21.30 17.11 -5.35
CA PHE A 141 -22.53 16.69 -6.02
C PHE A 141 -23.50 15.95 -5.09
N GLY A 142 -23.00 15.35 -4.02
CA GLY A 142 -23.81 14.77 -2.93
C GLY A 142 -24.35 15.80 -1.95
N GLY A 143 -24.19 17.11 -2.21
CA GLY A 143 -24.72 18.20 -1.37
C GLY A 143 -23.85 18.57 -0.17
N VAL A 144 -22.59 18.07 -0.10
CA VAL A 144 -21.64 18.45 0.95
C VAL A 144 -21.02 19.81 0.63
N SER A 145 -20.84 20.68 1.62
CA SER A 145 -20.20 21.98 1.41
C SER A 145 -18.76 21.81 0.90
N PRO A 146 -18.23 22.74 0.07
CA PRO A 146 -16.87 22.65 -0.45
C PRO A 146 -15.79 22.52 0.63
N VAL A 147 -15.98 23.20 1.78
CA VAL A 147 -15.05 23.13 2.91
C VAL A 147 -15.05 21.72 3.52
N ALA A 148 -16.23 21.14 3.78
CA ALA A 148 -16.32 19.79 4.33
C ALA A 148 -15.84 18.72 3.33
N ALA A 149 -16.07 18.93 2.03
CA ALA A 149 -15.53 18.06 0.97
C ALA A 149 -13.99 18.13 0.93
N GLY A 150 -13.40 19.32 1.11
CA GLY A 150 -11.95 19.51 1.21
C GLY A 150 -11.35 18.82 2.44
N GLN A 151 -11.97 18.98 3.60
CA GLN A 151 -11.55 18.26 4.83
C GLN A 151 -11.58 16.75 4.63
N PHE A 152 -12.65 16.22 4.04
CA PHE A 152 -12.76 14.79 3.72
C PHE A 152 -11.63 14.33 2.78
N GLN A 153 -11.32 15.14 1.75
CA GLN A 153 -10.24 14.84 0.80
C GLN A 153 -8.87 14.80 1.47
N ILE A 154 -8.57 15.73 2.38
CA ILE A 154 -7.31 15.74 3.15
C ILE A 154 -7.18 14.46 3.98
N MET A 155 -8.27 14.05 4.64
CA MET A 155 -8.29 12.80 5.41
C MET A 155 -8.08 11.57 4.54
N VAL A 156 -8.66 11.53 3.34
CA VAL A 156 -8.43 10.46 2.37
C VAL A 156 -6.95 10.40 1.98
N LEU A 157 -6.33 11.54 1.63
CA LEU A 157 -4.91 11.59 1.26
C LEU A 157 -4.00 11.12 2.41
N ALA A 158 -4.24 11.58 3.63
CA ALA A 158 -3.50 11.12 4.80
C ALA A 158 -3.67 9.62 5.04
N SER A 159 -4.89 9.10 4.84
CA SER A 159 -5.20 7.68 5.03
C SER A 159 -4.50 6.79 4.01
N ILE A 160 -4.46 7.17 2.72
CA ILE A 160 -3.76 6.38 1.70
C ILE A 160 -2.25 6.37 1.94
N MET A 161 -1.67 7.50 2.37
CA MET A 161 -0.25 7.56 2.72
C MET A 161 0.09 6.68 3.93
N ALA A 162 -0.70 6.75 5.00
CA ALA A 162 -0.50 5.96 6.20
C ALA A 162 -0.62 4.46 5.93
N ALA A 163 -1.75 4.02 5.34
CA ALA A 163 -1.98 2.61 5.03
C ALA A 163 -0.97 2.07 4.02
N GLY A 164 -0.62 2.86 2.99
CA GLY A 164 0.37 2.50 2.00
C GLY A 164 1.75 2.30 2.61
N SER A 165 2.20 3.23 3.46
CA SER A 165 3.51 3.14 4.13
C SER A 165 3.61 1.91 5.03
N ILE A 166 2.61 1.66 5.87
CA ILE A 166 2.57 0.48 6.75
C ILE A 166 2.58 -0.80 5.90
N THR A 167 1.75 -0.86 4.87
CA THR A 167 1.66 -2.03 3.97
C THR A 167 3.01 -2.29 3.27
N ALA A 168 3.65 -1.26 2.70
CA ALA A 168 4.94 -1.40 2.02
C ALA A 168 6.03 -1.92 2.96
N VAL A 169 6.13 -1.34 4.17
CA VAL A 169 7.13 -1.74 5.17
C VAL A 169 6.92 -3.20 5.58
N ILE A 170 5.70 -3.63 5.85
CA ILE A 170 5.42 -5.01 6.25
C ILE A 170 5.75 -5.98 5.11
N VAL A 171 5.26 -5.71 3.89
CA VAL A 171 5.52 -6.57 2.71
C VAL A 171 7.03 -6.74 2.51
N ILE A 172 7.77 -5.65 2.48
CA ILE A 172 9.22 -5.71 2.25
C ILE A 172 9.96 -6.34 3.43
N SER A 173 9.55 -6.06 4.67
CA SER A 173 10.19 -6.66 5.85
C SER A 173 10.14 -8.19 5.86
N VAL A 174 9.12 -8.77 5.28
CA VAL A 174 8.99 -10.24 5.18
C VAL A 174 9.66 -10.78 3.91
N LEU A 175 9.70 -10.02 2.81
CA LEU A 175 10.39 -10.42 1.58
C LEU A 175 11.91 -10.25 1.65
N ALA A 176 12.41 -9.31 2.47
CA ALA A 176 13.84 -8.94 2.52
C ALA A 176 14.82 -10.08 2.85
N PRO A 177 14.52 -11.12 3.65
CA PRO A 177 15.45 -12.19 3.91
C PRO A 177 15.63 -13.14 2.72
N VAL A 178 16.31 -12.68 1.66
CA VAL A 178 16.53 -13.47 0.44
C VAL A 178 17.83 -14.27 0.58
N ARG A 179 17.75 -15.60 0.35
CA ARG A 179 18.91 -16.52 0.37
C ARG A 179 19.21 -17.16 -0.98
N VAL A 180 18.26 -17.08 -1.89
CA VAL A 180 18.34 -17.72 -3.22
C VAL A 180 17.80 -16.72 -4.22
N ARG A 181 18.45 -16.65 -5.39
CA ARG A 181 18.01 -15.75 -6.47
C ARG A 181 16.53 -15.95 -6.78
N PRO A 182 15.73 -14.89 -6.77
CA PRO A 182 14.33 -14.98 -7.18
C PRO A 182 14.23 -15.39 -8.65
N ALA A 183 13.25 -16.23 -8.99
CA ALA A 183 12.96 -16.44 -10.41
C ALA A 183 12.35 -15.16 -11.01
N THR A 184 12.74 -14.85 -12.25
CA THR A 184 12.24 -13.70 -13.01
C THR A 184 10.72 -13.64 -13.04
N LEU A 185 10.17 -12.44 -12.87
CA LEU A 185 8.72 -12.20 -13.02
C LEU A 185 8.40 -12.20 -14.53
N THR A 186 7.72 -13.25 -15.00
CA THR A 186 7.15 -13.32 -16.35
C THR A 186 5.75 -12.75 -16.41
#